data_2664e0b0410e6ee8d77e7e3d2f8ac4ea
#
_entry.id   2664e0b0410e6ee8d77e7e3d2f8ac4ea
#
_cell.length_a   1.000
_cell.length_b   1.000
_cell.length_c   1.000
_cell.angle_alpha   90.00
_cell.angle_beta   90.00
_cell.angle_gamma   90.00
#
_symmetry.space_group_name_H-M   'P 1'
#
loop_
_entity.id
_entity.type
_entity.pdbx_description
1 polymer ?
#
loop_
_entity_poly.entity_id
_entity_poly.type
_entity_poly.pdbx_seq_one_letter_code
_entity_poly.pdbx_strand_id
1 'polypeptide(L)'
;MRRLVPAVVASLLLTVALVSPASAAGPLRYVALGDSYSAASGTLPPDPSAPPECARSTVNYPHDIAGRLGAQLIDVTCGAAETKDYFSAQYPGVAPQLNALQATTQLVTMTIGGNDSGVFLDAILDCGSAGLSTLGQGHPCQDRYGSSFSDTINSTTYPALVRALDAVRAAAPAARVAILGYPWIMPRTGGCFPLMPVATGDVPYLRGIQATLNDAVRRAAAATGAHYVDFSTVSEGHDACQPIGTRWIEPVLAGTNPVIVHPNALGESRMADQTMAVLHLG
;
A
#
# COMPACT_ATOMS: atom_id res chain seq x y z
N MET A 1 75.81 -17.48 -56.45
CA MET A 1 74.50 -17.96 -55.91
C MET A 1 74.13 -17.07 -54.72
N ARG A 2 73.33 -16.06 -54.91
CA ARG A 2 72.84 -15.14 -53.89
C ARG A 2 71.43 -15.61 -53.44
N ARG A 3 71.30 -16.01 -52.23
CA ARG A 3 69.97 -16.39 -51.67
C ARG A 3 69.28 -15.14 -51.18
N LEU A 4 68.13 -14.84 -51.70
CA LEU A 4 67.19 -13.82 -51.21
C LEU A 4 66.33 -14.41 -50.06
N VAL A 5 66.33 -13.72 -48.92
CA VAL A 5 65.49 -14.00 -47.78
C VAL A 5 64.27 -13.06 -47.83
N PRO A 6 63.01 -13.54 -47.80
CA PRO A 6 61.88 -12.65 -47.77
C PRO A 6 61.65 -12.16 -46.34
N ALA A 7 61.49 -10.85 -46.16
CA ALA A 7 61.06 -10.21 -44.93
C ALA A 7 59.53 -10.31 -44.82
N VAL A 8 59.06 -10.96 -43.77
CA VAL A 8 57.64 -10.99 -43.41
C VAL A 8 57.32 -9.79 -42.54
N VAL A 9 56.57 -8.84 -43.06
CA VAL A 9 56.03 -7.69 -42.31
C VAL A 9 54.74 -8.13 -41.62
N ALA A 10 54.77 -8.31 -40.34
CA ALA A 10 53.57 -8.58 -39.51
C ALA A 10 52.87 -7.25 -39.18
N SER A 11 51.75 -6.98 -39.83
CA SER A 11 50.90 -5.82 -39.51
C SER A 11 50.05 -6.11 -38.24
N LEU A 12 50.35 -5.46 -37.13
CA LEU A 12 49.59 -5.49 -35.89
C LEU A 12 48.38 -4.57 -36.04
N LEU A 13 47.20 -5.16 -36.25
CA LEU A 13 45.92 -4.42 -36.21
C LEU A 13 45.53 -4.16 -34.76
N LEU A 14 45.69 -2.91 -34.31
CA LEU A 14 45.24 -2.43 -33.03
C LEU A 14 43.71 -2.20 -33.06
N THR A 15 42.92 -3.14 -32.53
CA THR A 15 41.47 -2.96 -32.37
C THR A 15 41.21 -2.06 -31.14
N VAL A 16 40.89 -0.80 -31.40
CA VAL A 16 40.39 0.12 -30.34
C VAL A 16 38.94 -0.22 -30.05
N ALA A 17 38.69 -0.90 -28.93
CA ALA A 17 37.32 -1.09 -28.41
C ALA A 17 36.79 0.26 -27.95
N LEU A 18 35.81 0.82 -28.67
CA LEU A 18 35.04 1.97 -28.22
C LEU A 18 34.14 1.54 -27.06
N VAL A 19 34.57 1.81 -25.82
CA VAL A 19 33.74 1.70 -24.65
C VAL A 19 32.76 2.87 -24.71
N SER A 20 31.52 2.59 -25.13
CA SER A 20 30.42 3.57 -25.00
C SER A 20 30.22 3.86 -23.54
N PRO A 21 30.20 5.14 -23.09
CA PRO A 21 29.86 5.46 -21.73
C PRO A 21 28.45 4.91 -21.43
N ALA A 22 28.32 4.09 -20.38
CA ALA A 22 27.00 3.70 -19.90
C ALA A 22 26.25 4.99 -19.57
N SER A 23 25.18 5.26 -20.30
CA SER A 23 24.29 6.39 -20.00
C SER A 23 23.81 6.17 -18.56
N ALA A 24 24.11 7.08 -17.64
CA ALA A 24 23.59 7.02 -16.28
C ALA A 24 22.07 6.99 -16.40
N ALA A 25 21.45 5.88 -16.00
CA ALA A 25 19.99 5.79 -15.94
C ALA A 25 19.49 6.93 -15.06
N GLY A 26 18.53 7.70 -15.56
CA GLY A 26 17.90 8.75 -14.75
C GLY A 26 17.27 8.17 -13.47
N PRO A 27 16.83 9.03 -12.54
CA PRO A 27 16.23 8.58 -11.29
C PRO A 27 15.01 7.68 -11.58
N LEU A 28 14.79 6.68 -10.72
CA LEU A 28 13.65 5.76 -10.81
C LEU A 28 12.34 6.55 -10.84
N ARG A 29 11.51 6.33 -11.84
CA ARG A 29 10.18 6.95 -11.94
C ARG A 29 9.17 6.16 -11.14
N TYR A 30 8.78 6.70 -10.01
CA TYR A 30 7.89 6.06 -9.05
C TYR A 30 6.56 6.81 -8.95
N VAL A 31 5.44 6.09 -9.08
CA VAL A 31 4.08 6.62 -8.88
C VAL A 31 3.44 5.90 -7.70
N ALA A 32 2.97 6.64 -6.72
CA ALA A 32 2.19 6.13 -5.61
C ALA A 32 0.71 6.43 -5.83
N LEU A 33 -0.10 5.38 -5.80
CA LEU A 33 -1.56 5.41 -5.85
C LEU A 33 -2.10 4.93 -4.51
N GLY A 34 -3.41 5.08 -4.31
CA GLY A 34 -4.08 4.40 -3.21
C GLY A 34 -4.89 5.29 -2.29
N ASP A 35 -5.27 4.68 -1.18
CA ASP A 35 -6.17 5.22 -0.17
C ASP A 35 -5.42 5.89 1.00
N SER A 36 -6.10 6.03 2.13
CA SER A 36 -5.59 6.69 3.33
C SER A 36 -4.37 6.00 3.96
N TYR A 37 -4.19 4.70 3.78
CA TYR A 37 -3.00 3.99 4.25
C TYR A 37 -1.78 4.29 3.38
N SER A 38 -1.96 4.48 2.07
CA SER A 38 -0.88 4.99 1.21
C SER A 38 -0.61 6.47 1.40
N ALA A 39 -1.63 7.24 1.78
CA ALA A 39 -1.51 8.68 2.02
C ALA A 39 -0.96 9.03 3.42
N ALA A 40 -0.89 8.07 4.36
CA ALA A 40 -0.65 8.30 5.79
C ALA A 40 -1.60 9.34 6.38
N SER A 41 -2.91 9.21 6.07
CA SER A 41 -3.89 10.23 6.42
C SER A 41 -3.89 10.58 7.90
N GLY A 42 -3.76 11.88 8.19
CA GLY A 42 -3.73 12.42 9.56
C GLY A 42 -2.34 12.45 10.21
N THR A 43 -1.32 11.77 9.66
CA THR A 43 0.04 11.82 10.19
C THR A 43 0.73 13.14 9.80
N LEU A 44 1.40 13.78 10.75
CA LEU A 44 2.09 15.05 10.52
C LEU A 44 3.53 14.84 10.00
N PRO A 45 4.06 15.77 9.17
CA PRO A 45 3.40 16.96 8.63
C PRO A 45 2.54 16.63 7.40
N PRO A 46 1.48 17.41 7.14
CA PRO A 46 0.70 17.25 5.92
C PRO A 46 1.54 17.62 4.68
N ASP A 47 1.22 17.01 3.55
CA ASP A 47 1.83 17.35 2.26
C ASP A 47 1.20 18.64 1.70
N PRO A 48 1.96 19.75 1.61
CA PRO A 48 1.44 21.02 1.13
C PRO A 48 1.12 21.03 -0.38
N SER A 49 1.59 20.03 -1.13
CA SER A 49 1.32 19.87 -2.56
C SER A 49 0.04 19.07 -2.84
N ALA A 50 -0.50 18.39 -1.83
CA ALA A 50 -1.69 17.57 -1.98
C ALA A 50 -2.97 18.42 -1.80
N PRO A 51 -4.07 18.05 -2.49
CA PRO A 51 -5.39 18.59 -2.13
C PRO A 51 -5.70 18.27 -0.66
N PRO A 52 -6.18 19.27 0.12
CA PRO A 52 -6.45 19.07 1.56
C PRO A 52 -7.40 17.90 1.87
N GLU A 53 -8.36 17.64 0.98
CA GLU A 53 -9.32 16.55 1.08
C GLU A 53 -8.65 15.17 1.08
N CYS A 54 -7.48 15.05 0.46
CA CYS A 54 -6.72 13.80 0.43
C CYS A 54 -6.01 13.49 1.76
N ALA A 55 -5.88 14.48 2.65
CA ALA A 55 -5.23 14.35 3.96
C ALA A 55 -3.87 13.62 3.88
N ARG A 56 -3.12 13.80 2.79
CA ARG A 56 -1.83 13.15 2.55
C ARG A 56 -0.74 13.76 3.42
N SER A 57 0.18 12.90 3.87
CA SER A 57 1.36 13.28 4.66
C SER A 57 2.64 13.12 3.85
N THR A 58 3.66 13.94 4.16
CA THR A 58 5.01 13.81 3.59
C THR A 58 5.82 12.67 4.22
N VAL A 59 5.30 12.01 5.28
CA VAL A 59 5.94 10.86 5.94
C VAL A 59 5.24 9.55 5.63
N ASN A 60 4.45 9.50 4.56
CA ASN A 60 3.87 8.25 4.09
C ASN A 60 4.94 7.30 3.54
N TYR A 61 4.63 5.99 3.46
CA TYR A 61 5.61 5.00 3.00
C TYR A 61 6.14 5.27 1.58
N PRO A 62 5.35 5.86 0.63
CA PRO A 62 5.90 6.20 -0.68
C PRO A 62 7.02 7.24 -0.64
N HIS A 63 6.90 8.28 0.20
CA HIS A 63 7.97 9.27 0.39
C HIS A 63 9.22 8.65 1.01
N ASP A 64 9.06 7.75 1.99
CA ASP A 64 10.18 7.04 2.60
C ASP A 64 10.92 6.18 1.56
N ILE A 65 10.20 5.36 0.78
CA ILE A 65 10.78 4.57 -0.32
C ILE A 65 11.49 5.46 -1.33
N ALA A 66 10.83 6.56 -1.76
CA ALA A 66 11.41 7.47 -2.75
C ALA A 66 12.70 8.12 -2.26
N GLY A 67 12.74 8.54 -0.99
CA GLY A 67 13.94 9.10 -0.35
C GLY A 67 15.09 8.12 -0.31
N ARG A 68 14.84 6.87 0.09
CA ARG A 68 15.86 5.80 0.16
C ARG A 68 16.43 5.42 -1.21
N LEU A 69 15.60 5.46 -2.26
CA LEU A 69 15.99 5.08 -3.62
C LEU A 69 16.51 6.26 -4.47
N GLY A 70 16.40 7.50 -4.00
CA GLY A 70 16.61 8.69 -4.83
C GLY A 70 15.65 8.73 -6.02
N ALA A 71 14.42 8.22 -5.85
CA ALA A 71 13.42 8.11 -6.90
C ALA A 71 12.69 9.43 -7.14
N GLN A 72 12.25 9.64 -8.38
CA GLN A 72 11.32 10.72 -8.72
C GLN A 72 9.90 10.26 -8.43
N LEU A 73 9.34 10.68 -7.30
CA LEU A 73 8.00 10.32 -6.86
C LEU A 73 6.94 11.25 -7.48
N ILE A 74 5.87 10.64 -8.00
CA ILE A 74 4.58 11.28 -8.25
C ILE A 74 3.60 10.61 -7.28
N ASP A 75 3.18 11.34 -6.26
CA ASP A 75 2.27 10.84 -5.25
C ASP A 75 0.87 11.40 -5.48
N VAL A 76 -0.08 10.52 -5.82
CA VAL A 76 -1.49 10.86 -5.98
C VAL A 76 -2.39 10.10 -5.03
N THR A 77 -1.81 9.56 -3.95
CA THR A 77 -2.56 8.92 -2.87
C THR A 77 -3.55 9.89 -2.25
N CYS A 78 -4.74 9.40 -1.90
CA CYS A 78 -5.80 10.25 -1.39
C CYS A 78 -6.63 9.51 -0.34
N GLY A 79 -6.84 10.12 0.81
CA GLY A 79 -7.67 9.57 1.88
C GLY A 79 -9.05 9.17 1.39
N ALA A 80 -9.59 8.08 1.91
CA ALA A 80 -10.89 7.51 1.55
C ALA A 80 -11.05 7.07 0.07
N ALA A 81 -9.98 7.01 -0.73
CA ALA A 81 -10.07 6.54 -2.12
C ALA A 81 -10.61 5.10 -2.20
N GLU A 82 -11.49 4.87 -3.14
CA GLU A 82 -11.99 3.57 -3.56
C GLU A 82 -11.40 3.18 -4.92
N THR A 83 -11.53 1.93 -5.32
CA THR A 83 -11.07 1.48 -6.65
C THR A 83 -11.67 2.28 -7.81
N LYS A 84 -12.89 2.81 -7.67
CA LYS A 84 -13.53 3.67 -8.68
C LYS A 84 -12.78 4.99 -8.93
N ASP A 85 -12.05 5.49 -7.91
CA ASP A 85 -11.33 6.77 -7.99
C ASP A 85 -10.03 6.67 -8.80
N TYR A 86 -9.69 5.47 -9.21
CA TYR A 86 -8.67 5.25 -10.24
C TYR A 86 -9.15 5.73 -11.61
N PHE A 87 -10.46 5.66 -11.88
CA PHE A 87 -11.08 5.94 -13.17
C PHE A 87 -11.83 7.28 -13.22
N SER A 88 -12.18 7.84 -12.06
CA SER A 88 -12.96 9.07 -11.93
C SER A 88 -12.36 9.99 -10.87
N ALA A 89 -12.68 11.27 -10.95
CA ALA A 89 -12.29 12.25 -9.92
C ALA A 89 -12.98 11.91 -8.58
N GLN A 90 -12.18 11.77 -7.51
CA GLN A 90 -12.70 11.53 -6.16
C GLN A 90 -13.36 12.78 -5.59
N TYR A 91 -12.73 13.94 -5.79
CA TYR A 91 -13.21 15.25 -5.37
C TYR A 91 -13.09 16.24 -6.53
N PRO A 92 -13.83 17.38 -6.50
CA PRO A 92 -13.62 18.45 -7.47
C PRO A 92 -12.16 18.91 -7.50
N GLY A 93 -11.54 18.86 -8.68
CA GLY A 93 -10.12 19.22 -8.84
C GLY A 93 -9.12 18.10 -8.55
N VAL A 94 -9.52 16.95 -8.04
CA VAL A 94 -8.68 15.77 -7.85
C VAL A 94 -8.83 14.85 -9.06
N ALA A 95 -7.80 14.78 -9.89
CA ALA A 95 -7.83 13.94 -11.10
C ALA A 95 -7.92 12.44 -10.74
N PRO A 96 -8.49 11.59 -11.64
CA PRO A 96 -8.41 10.15 -11.51
C PRO A 96 -6.98 9.68 -11.29
N GLN A 97 -6.74 8.78 -10.34
CA GLN A 97 -5.37 8.39 -9.97
C GLN A 97 -4.59 7.76 -11.13
N LEU A 98 -5.25 7.04 -12.05
CA LEU A 98 -4.61 6.48 -13.25
C LEU A 98 -3.97 7.54 -14.16
N ASN A 99 -4.41 8.79 -14.11
CA ASN A 99 -3.84 9.87 -14.93
C ASN A 99 -2.37 10.19 -14.59
N ALA A 100 -1.89 9.78 -13.42
CA ALA A 100 -0.49 9.94 -13.01
C ALA A 100 0.45 8.93 -13.67
N LEU A 101 -0.08 7.84 -14.20
CA LEU A 101 0.71 6.76 -14.79
C LEU A 101 1.13 7.09 -16.23
N GLN A 102 2.30 6.62 -16.59
CA GLN A 102 2.88 6.74 -17.93
C GLN A 102 3.56 5.43 -18.32
N ALA A 103 3.69 5.18 -19.63
CA ALA A 103 4.41 4.01 -20.15
C ALA A 103 5.87 3.95 -19.64
N THR A 104 6.43 5.07 -19.22
CA THR A 104 7.78 5.20 -18.66
C THR A 104 7.84 5.07 -17.15
N THR A 105 6.71 4.88 -16.45
CA THR A 105 6.67 4.59 -15.01
C THR A 105 7.36 3.25 -14.75
N GLN A 106 8.22 3.19 -13.73
CA GLN A 106 9.05 2.03 -13.43
C GLN A 106 8.65 1.31 -12.13
N LEU A 107 8.07 2.05 -11.18
CA LEU A 107 7.56 1.51 -9.92
C LEU A 107 6.18 2.08 -9.65
N VAL A 108 5.25 1.23 -9.24
CA VAL A 108 3.93 1.65 -8.73
C VAL A 108 3.65 0.90 -7.44
N THR A 109 3.26 1.62 -6.39
CA THR A 109 2.79 1.01 -5.14
C THR A 109 1.44 1.57 -4.75
N MET A 110 0.63 0.79 -4.03
CA MET A 110 -0.70 1.19 -3.58
C MET A 110 -1.24 0.34 -2.44
N THR A 111 -2.06 0.94 -1.58
CA THR A 111 -3.12 0.29 -0.82
C THR A 111 -4.45 0.73 -1.41
N ILE A 112 -5.38 -0.18 -1.65
CA ILE A 112 -6.72 0.16 -2.18
C ILE A 112 -7.70 -0.99 -1.92
N GLY A 113 -8.98 -0.67 -1.88
CA GLY A 113 -10.06 -1.63 -1.71
C GLY A 113 -10.65 -1.67 -0.31
N GLY A 114 -9.95 -1.13 0.70
CA GLY A 114 -10.47 -1.05 2.06
C GLY A 114 -11.75 -0.22 2.16
N ASN A 115 -11.86 0.84 1.38
CA ASN A 115 -13.02 1.73 1.38
C ASN A 115 -14.14 1.29 0.42
N ASP A 116 -13.88 0.32 -0.46
CA ASP A 116 -14.86 -0.11 -1.44
C ASP A 116 -16.14 -0.57 -0.73
N SER A 117 -17.28 -0.02 -1.17
CA SER A 117 -18.59 -0.29 -0.58
C SER A 117 -18.71 0.04 0.92
N GLY A 118 -17.86 0.92 1.44
CA GLY A 118 -17.89 1.35 2.85
C GLY A 118 -17.39 0.30 3.86
N VAL A 119 -16.96 -0.90 3.45
CA VAL A 119 -16.72 -2.05 4.33
C VAL A 119 -15.79 -1.72 5.51
N PHE A 120 -14.70 -0.97 5.27
CA PHE A 120 -13.76 -0.64 6.32
C PHE A 120 -14.39 0.24 7.42
N LEU A 121 -15.01 1.35 7.00
CA LEU A 121 -15.60 2.32 7.93
C LEU A 121 -16.81 1.71 8.64
N ASP A 122 -17.68 1.03 7.89
CA ASP A 122 -18.89 0.43 8.44
C ASP A 122 -18.54 -0.67 9.46
N ALA A 123 -17.56 -1.53 9.17
CA ALA A 123 -17.13 -2.55 10.12
C ALA A 123 -16.59 -1.93 11.43
N ILE A 124 -15.81 -0.86 11.36
CA ILE A 124 -15.26 -0.18 12.55
C ILE A 124 -16.38 0.51 13.33
N LEU A 125 -17.26 1.27 12.68
CA LEU A 125 -18.31 2.04 13.35
C LEU A 125 -19.42 1.13 13.91
N ASP A 126 -19.84 0.16 13.13
CA ASP A 126 -20.92 -0.76 13.51
C ASP A 126 -20.49 -1.69 14.63
N CYS A 127 -19.30 -2.30 14.52
CA CYS A 127 -18.79 -3.17 15.58
C CYS A 127 -18.38 -2.35 16.83
N GLY A 128 -17.90 -1.12 16.63
CA GLY A 128 -17.63 -0.19 17.74
C GLY A 128 -18.89 0.20 18.48
N SER A 129 -19.95 0.55 17.76
CA SER A 129 -21.28 0.86 18.35
C SER A 129 -21.87 -0.34 19.06
N ALA A 130 -21.83 -1.52 18.47
CA ALA A 130 -22.29 -2.77 19.06
C ALA A 130 -21.51 -3.10 20.35
N GLY A 131 -20.19 -2.96 20.33
CA GLY A 131 -19.33 -3.18 21.48
C GLY A 131 -19.61 -2.21 22.65
N LEU A 132 -19.83 -0.92 22.33
CA LEU A 132 -20.24 0.06 23.34
C LEU A 132 -21.58 -0.30 23.99
N SER A 133 -22.57 -0.76 23.21
CA SER A 133 -23.89 -1.12 23.72
C SER A 133 -23.89 -2.30 24.72
N THR A 134 -22.86 -3.14 24.63
CA THR A 134 -22.66 -4.31 25.51
C THR A 134 -21.54 -4.13 26.53
N LEU A 135 -21.01 -2.91 26.66
CA LEU A 135 -19.85 -2.60 27.51
C LEU A 135 -18.65 -3.53 27.23
N GLY A 136 -18.43 -3.86 25.97
CA GLY A 136 -17.32 -4.71 25.53
C GLY A 136 -17.53 -6.22 25.69
N GLN A 137 -18.73 -6.67 26.03
CA GLN A 137 -19.03 -8.09 26.28
C GLN A 137 -19.68 -8.77 25.07
N GLY A 138 -19.46 -10.10 24.96
CA GLY A 138 -20.10 -10.93 23.93
C GLY A 138 -19.53 -10.71 22.52
N HIS A 139 -20.37 -11.00 21.53
CA HIS A 139 -20.04 -10.89 20.11
C HIS A 139 -21.20 -10.23 19.29
N PRO A 140 -21.70 -9.05 19.75
CA PRO A 140 -22.90 -8.44 19.20
C PRO A 140 -22.78 -8.03 17.73
N CYS A 141 -21.57 -7.73 17.26
CA CYS A 141 -21.32 -7.37 15.87
C CYS A 141 -21.42 -8.61 14.96
N GLN A 142 -20.76 -9.70 15.34
CA GLN A 142 -20.84 -10.96 14.60
C GLN A 142 -22.27 -11.49 14.55
N ASP A 143 -23.03 -11.40 15.65
CA ASP A 143 -24.43 -11.83 15.70
C ASP A 143 -25.31 -11.04 14.75
N ARG A 144 -25.02 -9.74 14.58
CA ARG A 144 -25.83 -8.85 13.76
C ARG A 144 -25.48 -8.94 12.27
N TYR A 145 -24.21 -9.02 11.92
CA TYR A 145 -23.74 -8.86 10.54
C TYR A 145 -23.31 -10.18 9.88
N GLY A 146 -23.02 -11.24 10.66
CA GLY A 146 -22.69 -12.56 10.14
C GLY A 146 -21.55 -12.51 9.09
N SER A 147 -21.81 -12.97 7.88
CA SER A 147 -20.85 -12.96 6.76
C SER A 147 -20.91 -11.71 5.88
N SER A 148 -21.84 -10.78 6.11
CA SER A 148 -22.18 -9.71 5.15
C SER A 148 -20.96 -8.87 4.69
N PHE A 149 -20.06 -8.48 5.60
CA PHE A 149 -18.84 -7.76 5.22
C PHE A 149 -17.93 -8.60 4.32
N SER A 150 -17.69 -9.86 4.70
CA SER A 150 -16.85 -10.77 3.92
C SER A 150 -17.48 -11.11 2.55
N ASP A 151 -18.80 -11.23 2.48
CA ASP A 151 -19.53 -11.45 1.24
C ASP A 151 -19.41 -10.23 0.30
N THR A 152 -19.51 -9.01 0.84
CA THR A 152 -19.29 -7.77 0.08
C THR A 152 -17.86 -7.68 -0.45
N ILE A 153 -16.85 -7.99 0.37
CA ILE A 153 -15.47 -8.04 -0.08
C ILE A 153 -15.29 -9.00 -1.25
N ASN A 154 -15.82 -10.21 -1.14
CA ASN A 154 -15.63 -11.23 -2.17
C ASN A 154 -16.43 -10.95 -3.45
N SER A 155 -17.66 -10.42 -3.34
CA SER A 155 -18.55 -10.22 -4.49
C SER A 155 -18.34 -8.88 -5.19
N THR A 156 -17.87 -7.85 -4.48
CA THR A 156 -17.78 -6.47 -4.99
C THR A 156 -16.34 -5.96 -5.01
N THR A 157 -15.63 -5.98 -3.88
CA THR A 157 -14.28 -5.42 -3.77
C THR A 157 -13.27 -6.22 -4.59
N TYR A 158 -13.29 -7.56 -4.50
CA TYR A 158 -12.33 -8.38 -5.25
C TYR A 158 -12.37 -8.14 -6.77
N PRO A 159 -13.51 -8.22 -7.47
CA PRO A 159 -13.53 -7.93 -8.91
C PRO A 159 -13.18 -6.48 -9.24
N ALA A 160 -13.45 -5.52 -8.34
CA ALA A 160 -13.06 -4.13 -8.52
C ALA A 160 -11.54 -3.94 -8.41
N LEU A 161 -10.88 -4.63 -7.47
CA LEU A 161 -9.42 -4.68 -7.35
C LEU A 161 -8.75 -5.25 -8.61
N VAL A 162 -9.28 -6.35 -9.17
CA VAL A 162 -8.75 -6.92 -10.42
C VAL A 162 -8.82 -5.89 -11.55
N ARG A 163 -9.97 -5.23 -11.75
CA ARG A 163 -10.12 -4.18 -12.78
C ARG A 163 -9.15 -3.01 -12.58
N ALA A 164 -8.97 -2.57 -11.34
CA ALA A 164 -8.06 -1.46 -11.02
C ALA A 164 -6.60 -1.83 -11.33
N LEU A 165 -6.16 -3.02 -10.93
CA LEU A 165 -4.80 -3.50 -11.19
C LEU A 165 -4.53 -3.76 -12.68
N ASP A 166 -5.49 -4.29 -13.42
CA ASP A 166 -5.39 -4.44 -14.88
C ASP A 166 -5.21 -3.09 -15.57
N ALA A 167 -5.97 -2.07 -15.14
CA ALA A 167 -5.84 -0.71 -15.67
C ALA A 167 -4.49 -0.07 -15.34
N VAL A 168 -3.97 -0.29 -14.12
CA VAL A 168 -2.62 0.17 -13.73
C VAL A 168 -1.56 -0.46 -14.63
N ARG A 169 -1.63 -1.77 -14.86
CA ARG A 169 -0.67 -2.47 -15.72
C ARG A 169 -0.77 -2.04 -17.18
N ALA A 170 -1.97 -1.76 -17.67
CA ALA A 170 -2.17 -1.23 -19.02
C ALA A 170 -1.57 0.18 -19.18
N ALA A 171 -1.71 1.04 -18.16
CA ALA A 171 -1.19 2.40 -18.19
C ALA A 171 0.35 2.47 -17.97
N ALA A 172 0.91 1.51 -17.23
CA ALA A 172 2.33 1.44 -16.90
C ALA A 172 2.91 0.03 -17.17
N PRO A 173 2.97 -0.44 -18.43
CA PRO A 173 3.28 -1.82 -18.78
C PRO A 173 4.71 -2.25 -18.41
N ALA A 174 5.65 -1.31 -18.28
CA ALA A 174 7.02 -1.57 -17.88
C ALA A 174 7.23 -1.48 -16.34
N ALA A 175 6.22 -1.06 -15.59
CA ALA A 175 6.36 -0.85 -14.16
C ALA A 175 6.37 -2.17 -13.37
N ARG A 176 7.18 -2.20 -12.32
CA ARG A 176 6.99 -3.11 -11.20
C ARG A 176 5.81 -2.59 -10.39
N VAL A 177 4.70 -3.33 -10.38
CA VAL A 177 3.46 -2.95 -9.68
C VAL A 177 3.35 -3.76 -8.40
N ALA A 178 3.17 -3.09 -7.28
CA ALA A 178 2.91 -3.73 -5.99
C ALA A 178 1.63 -3.18 -5.34
N ILE A 179 0.80 -4.09 -4.85
CA ILE A 179 -0.34 -3.78 -4.00
C ILE A 179 -0.06 -4.32 -2.60
N LEU A 180 -0.27 -3.49 -1.60
CA LEU A 180 -0.01 -3.77 -0.21
C LEU A 180 -1.28 -4.26 0.47
N GLY A 181 -1.17 -5.31 1.29
CA GLY A 181 -2.19 -5.64 2.28
C GLY A 181 -2.21 -4.61 3.41
N TYR A 182 -3.19 -4.71 4.29
CA TYR A 182 -3.33 -3.83 5.44
C TYR A 182 -2.72 -4.49 6.69
N PRO A 183 -1.81 -3.81 7.41
CA PRO A 183 -1.32 -4.26 8.70
C PRO A 183 -2.46 -4.50 9.69
N TRP A 184 -2.31 -5.47 10.61
CA TRP A 184 -3.37 -5.82 11.55
C TRP A 184 -3.82 -4.64 12.40
N ILE A 185 -5.14 -4.39 12.41
CA ILE A 185 -5.78 -3.38 13.26
C ILE A 185 -6.06 -3.96 14.65
N MET A 186 -6.51 -5.22 14.71
CA MET A 186 -6.88 -5.89 15.94
C MET A 186 -5.92 -7.04 16.27
N PRO A 187 -5.68 -7.35 17.56
CA PRO A 187 -4.95 -8.56 17.96
C PRO A 187 -5.70 -9.83 17.54
N ARG A 188 -5.09 -10.99 17.73
CA ARG A 188 -5.75 -12.28 17.46
C ARG A 188 -6.96 -12.52 18.34
N THR A 189 -6.85 -12.14 19.61
CA THR A 189 -7.86 -12.34 20.65
C THR A 189 -7.76 -11.23 21.69
N GLY A 190 -8.75 -11.12 22.55
CA GLY A 190 -8.77 -10.21 23.71
C GLY A 190 -9.25 -8.81 23.35
N GLY A 191 -8.45 -8.04 22.67
CA GLY A 191 -8.75 -6.63 22.40
C GLY A 191 -8.39 -5.70 23.57
N CYS A 192 -8.79 -4.43 23.46
CA CYS A 192 -8.43 -3.37 24.40
C CYS A 192 -9.58 -2.38 24.64
N PHE A 193 -10.79 -2.91 24.89
CA PHE A 193 -11.94 -2.05 25.27
C PHE A 193 -11.61 -1.20 26.50
N PRO A 194 -11.92 0.11 26.54
CA PRO A 194 -12.66 0.88 25.53
C PRO A 194 -11.77 1.56 24.47
N LEU A 195 -10.45 1.37 24.48
CA LEU A 195 -9.51 2.01 23.55
C LEU A 195 -9.87 1.72 22.08
N MET A 196 -10.12 0.45 21.79
CA MET A 196 -10.87 -0.02 20.62
C MET A 196 -12.24 -0.45 21.16
N PRO A 197 -13.36 0.25 20.83
CA PRO A 197 -14.67 0.01 21.45
C PRO A 197 -15.37 -1.23 20.89
N VAL A 198 -14.62 -2.28 20.61
CA VAL A 198 -15.05 -3.56 20.06
C VAL A 198 -15.25 -4.55 21.21
N ALA A 199 -16.36 -5.29 21.19
CA ALA A 199 -16.59 -6.35 22.18
C ALA A 199 -15.54 -7.45 22.05
N THR A 200 -15.11 -8.03 23.18
CA THR A 200 -14.01 -9.00 23.23
C THR A 200 -14.25 -10.21 22.31
N GLY A 201 -15.49 -10.69 22.22
CA GLY A 201 -15.87 -11.80 21.34
C GLY A 201 -15.89 -11.43 19.85
N ASP A 202 -16.01 -10.12 19.51
CA ASP A 202 -15.97 -9.63 18.13
C ASP A 202 -14.55 -9.39 17.58
N VAL A 203 -13.52 -9.42 18.44
CA VAL A 203 -12.13 -9.21 18.00
C VAL A 203 -11.70 -10.21 16.93
N PRO A 204 -11.90 -11.53 17.08
CA PRO A 204 -11.61 -12.49 16.03
C PRO A 204 -12.45 -12.29 14.77
N TYR A 205 -13.69 -11.84 14.90
CA TYR A 205 -14.59 -11.55 13.79
C TYR A 205 -14.07 -10.40 12.92
N LEU A 206 -13.74 -9.24 13.53
CA LEU A 206 -13.15 -8.11 12.80
C LEU A 206 -11.82 -8.46 12.15
N ARG A 207 -10.98 -9.20 12.86
CA ARG A 207 -9.73 -9.70 12.31
C ARG A 207 -9.98 -10.65 11.11
N GLY A 208 -11.03 -11.45 11.15
CA GLY A 208 -11.48 -12.31 10.04
C GLY A 208 -11.92 -11.51 8.82
N ILE A 209 -12.64 -10.40 9.00
CA ILE A 209 -13.03 -9.47 7.93
C ILE A 209 -11.76 -8.88 7.27
N GLN A 210 -10.81 -8.40 8.06
CA GLN A 210 -9.55 -7.88 7.55
C GLN A 210 -8.72 -8.95 6.83
N ALA A 211 -8.70 -10.18 7.33
CA ALA A 211 -8.06 -11.31 6.66
C ALA A 211 -8.70 -11.59 5.29
N THR A 212 -10.03 -11.51 5.20
CA THR A 212 -10.77 -11.66 3.93
C THR A 212 -10.41 -10.54 2.93
N LEU A 213 -10.28 -9.30 3.39
CA LEU A 213 -9.83 -8.19 2.54
C LEU A 213 -8.39 -8.42 2.05
N ASN A 214 -7.46 -8.74 2.93
CA ASN A 214 -6.07 -9.02 2.57
C ASN A 214 -5.96 -10.21 1.61
N ASP A 215 -6.79 -11.24 1.77
CA ASP A 215 -6.86 -12.34 0.80
C ASP A 215 -7.42 -11.90 -0.56
N ALA A 216 -8.44 -11.05 -0.60
CA ALA A 216 -8.97 -10.48 -1.84
C ALA A 216 -7.88 -9.67 -2.58
N VAL A 217 -7.12 -8.83 -1.86
CA VAL A 217 -5.97 -8.08 -2.39
C VAL A 217 -4.91 -9.03 -2.95
N ARG A 218 -4.53 -10.08 -2.19
CA ARG A 218 -3.56 -11.09 -2.60
C ARG A 218 -4.00 -11.82 -3.87
N ARG A 219 -5.26 -12.25 -3.93
CA ARG A 219 -5.84 -12.92 -5.12
C ARG A 219 -5.87 -11.99 -6.34
N ALA A 220 -6.24 -10.72 -6.16
CA ALA A 220 -6.23 -9.74 -7.24
C ALA A 220 -4.81 -9.50 -7.76
N ALA A 221 -3.82 -9.39 -6.88
CA ALA A 221 -2.41 -9.30 -7.27
C ALA A 221 -1.98 -10.53 -8.10
N ALA A 222 -2.30 -11.74 -7.64
CA ALA A 222 -1.98 -12.97 -8.36
C ALA A 222 -2.65 -13.06 -9.74
N ALA A 223 -3.93 -12.64 -9.83
CA ALA A 223 -4.70 -12.66 -11.09
C ALA A 223 -4.14 -11.69 -12.14
N THR A 224 -3.53 -10.58 -11.72
CA THR A 224 -3.05 -9.51 -12.61
C THR A 224 -1.53 -9.49 -12.77
N GLY A 225 -0.80 -10.36 -12.05
CA GLY A 225 0.67 -10.40 -12.05
C GLY A 225 1.31 -9.21 -11.33
N ALA A 226 0.59 -8.55 -10.41
CA ALA A 226 1.17 -7.59 -9.49
C ALA A 226 1.85 -8.31 -8.30
N HIS A 227 2.81 -7.64 -7.65
CA HIS A 227 3.39 -8.13 -6.41
C HIS A 227 2.45 -7.85 -5.24
N TYR A 228 2.21 -8.85 -4.41
CA TYR A 228 1.51 -8.65 -3.13
C TYR A 228 2.51 -8.43 -2.00
N VAL A 229 2.35 -7.34 -1.25
CA VAL A 229 3.15 -7.07 -0.05
C VAL A 229 2.35 -7.52 1.17
N ASP A 230 2.77 -8.62 1.78
CA ASP A 230 2.11 -9.24 2.92
C ASP A 230 2.60 -8.66 4.24
N PHE A 231 1.66 -8.18 5.06
CA PHE A 231 1.94 -7.69 6.42
C PHE A 231 1.49 -8.66 7.51
N SER A 232 0.86 -9.78 7.17
CA SER A 232 0.20 -10.67 8.14
C SER A 232 1.16 -11.19 9.24
N THR A 233 2.42 -11.41 8.90
CA THR A 233 3.44 -11.86 9.86
C THR A 233 4.14 -10.69 10.54
N VAL A 234 4.58 -9.69 9.76
CA VAL A 234 5.43 -8.62 10.28
C VAL A 234 4.68 -7.59 11.13
N SER A 235 3.35 -7.48 10.97
CA SER A 235 2.51 -6.59 11.78
C SER A 235 1.88 -7.27 13.00
N GLU A 236 2.17 -8.55 13.24
CA GLU A 236 1.67 -9.25 14.43
C GLU A 236 2.27 -8.65 15.69
N GLY A 237 1.42 -8.29 16.66
CA GLY A 237 1.84 -7.60 17.88
C GLY A 237 2.11 -6.09 17.72
N HIS A 238 1.68 -5.51 16.59
CA HIS A 238 1.78 -4.08 16.31
C HIS A 238 0.41 -3.43 16.02
N ASP A 239 -0.66 -4.11 16.44
CA ASP A 239 -2.05 -3.67 16.30
C ASP A 239 -2.39 -2.45 17.18
N ALA A 240 -3.60 -1.93 17.04
CA ALA A 240 -4.08 -0.74 17.75
C ALA A 240 -4.18 -0.90 19.28
N CYS A 241 -4.11 -2.11 19.80
CA CYS A 241 -4.12 -2.37 21.24
C CYS A 241 -2.74 -2.32 21.89
N GLN A 242 -1.68 -2.20 21.10
CA GLN A 242 -0.32 -2.12 21.62
C GLN A 242 0.02 -0.72 22.14
N PRO A 243 0.99 -0.61 23.06
CA PRO A 243 1.42 0.70 23.57
C PRO A 243 2.06 1.58 22.47
N ILE A 244 2.06 2.90 22.73
CA ILE A 244 2.78 3.88 21.89
C ILE A 244 4.24 3.44 21.75
N GLY A 245 4.77 3.53 20.54
CA GLY A 245 6.13 3.08 20.19
C GLY A 245 6.22 1.61 19.77
N THR A 246 5.17 0.81 20.04
CA THR A 246 5.04 -0.58 19.54
C THR A 246 3.99 -0.68 18.44
N ARG A 247 2.84 -0.03 18.64
CA ARG A 247 1.74 -0.06 17.67
C ARG A 247 2.11 0.66 16.37
N TRP A 248 1.67 0.09 15.26
CA TRP A 248 1.74 0.71 13.94
C TRP A 248 0.43 1.40 13.58
N ILE A 249 -0.68 0.89 14.12
CA ILE A 249 -2.04 1.37 13.87
C ILE A 249 -2.55 2.09 15.12
N GLU A 250 -3.12 3.28 14.93
CA GLU A 250 -3.68 4.05 16.03
C GLU A 250 -5.07 3.55 16.40
N PRO A 251 -5.44 3.56 17.70
CA PRO A 251 -6.76 3.15 18.15
C PRO A 251 -7.84 4.21 17.85
N VAL A 252 -9.10 3.83 18.13
CA VAL A 252 -10.25 4.75 18.03
C VAL A 252 -10.17 5.84 19.10
N LEU A 253 -9.80 5.50 20.34
CA LEU A 253 -9.68 6.46 21.45
C LEU A 253 -8.22 6.62 21.84
N ALA A 254 -7.85 7.85 22.24
CA ALA A 254 -6.49 8.18 22.71
C ALA A 254 -5.38 7.85 21.69
N GLY A 255 -5.70 7.89 20.40
CA GLY A 255 -4.72 7.82 19.33
C GLY A 255 -3.87 9.07 19.25
N THR A 256 -2.66 8.97 18.67
CA THR A 256 -1.79 10.12 18.36
C THR A 256 -2.03 10.67 16.95
N ASN A 257 -2.75 9.93 16.11
CA ASN A 257 -3.24 10.35 14.80
C ASN A 257 -4.74 10.70 14.92
N PRO A 258 -5.20 11.87 14.44
CA PRO A 258 -6.62 12.25 14.46
C PRO A 258 -7.50 11.36 13.57
N VAL A 259 -6.92 10.66 12.60
CA VAL A 259 -7.64 9.68 11.79
C VAL A 259 -7.53 8.33 12.47
N ILE A 260 -8.67 7.86 13.00
CA ILE A 260 -8.73 6.61 13.78
C ILE A 260 -8.37 5.38 12.93
N VAL A 261 -7.82 4.35 13.57
CA VAL A 261 -7.46 3.04 12.98
C VAL A 261 -6.57 3.15 11.73
N HIS A 262 -5.74 4.19 11.68
CA HIS A 262 -4.78 4.43 10.59
C HIS A 262 -3.34 4.25 11.06
N PRO A 263 -2.41 3.99 10.13
CA PRO A 263 -1.00 3.92 10.46
C PRO A 263 -0.50 5.24 11.07
N ASN A 264 0.39 5.12 12.04
CA ASN A 264 1.21 6.24 12.51
C ASN A 264 2.55 6.28 11.74
N ALA A 265 3.40 7.24 12.04
CA ALA A 265 4.70 7.39 11.36
C ALA A 265 5.60 6.13 11.47
N LEU A 266 5.52 5.39 12.59
CA LEU A 266 6.23 4.11 12.73
C LEU A 266 5.63 3.06 11.78
N GLY A 267 4.30 2.96 11.72
CA GLY A 267 3.59 2.06 10.80
C GLY A 267 3.96 2.32 9.35
N GLU A 268 3.97 3.59 8.93
CA GLU A 268 4.36 3.99 7.57
C GLU A 268 5.80 3.59 7.24
N SER A 269 6.75 3.85 8.16
CA SER A 269 8.13 3.43 7.98
C SER A 269 8.27 1.90 7.86
N ARG A 270 7.49 1.12 8.62
CA ARG A 270 7.48 -0.34 8.52
C ARG A 270 6.79 -0.84 7.25
N MET A 271 5.80 -0.11 6.74
CA MET A 271 5.21 -0.39 5.43
C MET A 271 6.24 -0.16 4.32
N ALA A 272 7.06 0.87 4.41
CA ALA A 272 8.18 1.09 3.49
C ALA A 272 9.21 -0.05 3.59
N ASP A 273 9.66 -0.42 4.80
CA ASP A 273 10.63 -1.51 5.02
C ASP A 273 10.16 -2.82 4.35
N GLN A 274 8.93 -3.23 4.63
CA GLN A 274 8.37 -4.48 4.10
C GLN A 274 8.20 -4.44 2.59
N THR A 275 7.76 -3.30 2.05
CA THR A 275 7.58 -3.11 0.60
C THR A 275 8.93 -3.22 -0.11
N MET A 276 9.96 -2.56 0.39
CA MET A 276 11.30 -2.64 -0.17
C MET A 276 11.87 -4.05 -0.09
N ALA A 277 11.65 -4.75 1.03
CA ALA A 277 12.12 -6.14 1.20
C ALA A 277 11.44 -7.09 0.20
N VAL A 278 10.12 -7.03 0.05
CA VAL A 278 9.36 -7.89 -0.89
C VAL A 278 9.72 -7.61 -2.34
N LEU A 279 9.96 -6.33 -2.67
CA LEU A 279 10.32 -5.93 -4.03
C LEU A 279 11.85 -5.99 -4.29
N HIS A 280 12.67 -6.37 -3.32
CA HIS A 280 14.13 -6.37 -3.43
C HIS A 280 14.65 -5.03 -3.95
N LEU A 281 14.25 -3.93 -3.32
CA LEU A 281 14.65 -2.57 -3.64
C LEU A 281 15.74 -2.10 -2.65
N GLY A 282 16.88 -1.69 -3.16
CA GLY A 282 18.00 -1.20 -2.35
C GLY A 282 19.21 -2.08 -2.40
#